data_29597897e5745ed85523d404ac0e4eed
#
_entry.id   29597897e5745ed85523d404ac0e4eed
#
_cell.length_a   1.000
_cell.length_b   1.000
_cell.length_c   1.000
_cell.angle_alpha   90.00
_cell.angle_beta   90.00
_cell.angle_gamma   90.00
#
_symmetry.space_group_name_H-M   'P 1'
#
loop_
_entity.id
_entity.type
_entity.pdbx_description
1 polymer ?
#
loop_
_entity_poly.entity_id
_entity_poly.type
_entity_poly.pdbx_seq_one_letter_code
_entity_poly.pdbx_strand_id
1 'polypeptide(L)'
;YKVGDICEYQLVVTQTIKDAIAKNIVIEDQLSRNGAKVIKNSIKIYAPDGSDITRQCTITAGENKYVVETGKNLSYDESIKVSYQVKLKEASLSGKTLKNTATGKADFVKPVSAVRLVKIKKESKSTVTTGNKADQSNTSEYKRSPGTRDAASTPKTGDSFDEKWIFALLAASLGGS
;
A
#
# COMPACT_ATOMS: atom_id res chain seq x y z
N TYR A 1 -6.40 -2.56 -8.39
CA TYR A 1 -5.01 -2.51 -8.85
C TYR A 1 -4.77 -3.58 -9.91
N LYS A 2 -3.74 -3.42 -10.72
CA LYS A 2 -3.22 -4.38 -11.71
C LYS A 2 -1.70 -4.54 -11.54
N VAL A 3 -1.13 -5.54 -12.19
CA VAL A 3 0.33 -5.68 -12.25
C VAL A 3 0.94 -4.42 -12.89
N GLY A 4 2.03 -3.94 -12.30
CA GLY A 4 2.65 -2.66 -12.69
C GLY A 4 2.19 -1.45 -11.89
N ASP A 5 1.09 -1.51 -11.17
CA ASP A 5 0.63 -0.39 -10.33
C ASP A 5 1.50 -0.19 -9.08
N ILE A 6 1.40 1.00 -8.51
CA ILE A 6 1.89 1.32 -7.18
C ILE A 6 0.67 1.43 -6.25
N CYS A 7 0.70 0.68 -5.15
CA CYS A 7 -0.28 0.77 -4.08
C CYS A 7 0.28 1.65 -2.97
N GLU A 8 -0.52 2.56 -2.44
CA GLU A 8 -0.18 3.36 -1.28
C GLU A 8 -0.82 2.77 -0.03
N TYR A 9 -0.05 2.73 1.05
CA TYR A 9 -0.47 2.22 2.35
C TYR A 9 -0.23 3.26 3.43
N GLN A 10 -1.14 3.28 4.40
CA GLN A 10 -0.98 4.07 5.62
C GLN A 10 -1.30 3.20 6.83
N LEU A 11 -0.40 3.15 7.80
CA LEU A 11 -0.58 2.49 9.07
C LEU A 11 -0.69 3.54 10.16
N VAL A 12 -1.59 3.32 11.13
CA VAL A 12 -1.70 4.14 12.32
C VAL A 12 -1.66 3.24 13.54
N VAL A 13 -0.68 3.44 14.42
CA VAL A 13 -0.54 2.74 15.70
C VAL A 13 -0.92 3.71 16.81
N THR A 14 -1.99 3.41 17.54
CA THR A 14 -2.54 4.27 18.59
C THR A 14 -2.47 3.59 19.95
N GLN A 15 -2.06 4.32 20.98
CA GLN A 15 -2.19 3.90 22.36
C GLN A 15 -3.59 4.23 22.88
N THR A 16 -4.36 3.22 23.31
CA THR A 16 -5.79 3.37 23.66
C THR A 16 -6.11 3.15 25.13
N ILE A 17 -5.11 2.83 25.96
CA ILE A 17 -5.32 2.60 27.40
C ILE A 17 -5.00 3.86 28.17
N LYS A 18 -5.98 4.37 28.94
CA LYS A 18 -5.79 5.48 29.86
C LYS A 18 -4.72 5.15 30.90
N ASP A 19 -4.00 6.17 31.33
CA ASP A 19 -3.00 6.09 32.39
C ASP A 19 -1.84 5.10 32.12
N ALA A 20 -1.66 4.70 30.86
CA ALA A 20 -0.58 3.84 30.42
C ALA A 20 0.27 4.51 29.32
N ILE A 21 1.55 4.14 29.29
CA ILE A 21 2.51 4.57 28.27
C ILE A 21 3.01 3.32 27.55
N ALA A 22 2.80 3.25 26.25
CA ALA A 22 3.42 2.24 25.39
C ALA A 22 4.85 2.71 25.05
N LYS A 23 5.86 1.97 25.49
CA LYS A 23 7.27 2.34 25.33
C LYS A 23 7.91 1.62 24.13
N ASN A 24 8.89 2.29 23.50
CA ASN A 24 9.71 1.70 22.44
C ASN A 24 8.88 1.11 21.30
N ILE A 25 8.03 1.93 20.68
CA ILE A 25 7.14 1.48 19.61
C ILE A 25 7.93 0.93 18.43
N VAL A 26 7.65 -0.31 18.05
CA VAL A 26 8.16 -0.98 16.86
C VAL A 26 6.99 -1.36 15.94
N ILE A 27 7.13 -1.09 14.66
CA ILE A 27 6.12 -1.39 13.65
C ILE A 27 6.74 -2.34 12.62
N GLU A 28 6.13 -3.50 12.45
CA GLU A 28 6.49 -4.46 11.41
C GLU A 28 5.37 -4.54 10.38
N ASP A 29 5.74 -4.66 9.12
CA ASP A 29 4.78 -4.85 8.04
C ASP A 29 5.30 -5.90 7.05
N GLN A 30 4.41 -6.79 6.61
CA GLN A 30 4.77 -7.88 5.73
C GLN A 30 3.70 -8.17 4.68
N LEU A 31 4.13 -8.20 3.44
CA LEU A 31 3.35 -8.63 2.29
C LEU A 31 3.44 -10.15 2.12
N SER A 32 2.32 -10.80 1.88
CA SER A 32 2.21 -12.27 1.82
C SER A 32 2.77 -12.92 0.56
N ARG A 33 3.12 -12.13 -0.46
CA ARG A 33 3.51 -12.67 -1.77
C ARG A 33 4.78 -12.01 -2.28
N ASN A 34 5.63 -12.83 -2.88
CA ASN A 34 6.72 -12.36 -3.72
C ASN A 34 6.13 -11.64 -4.94
N GLY A 35 6.92 -10.74 -5.55
CA GLY A 35 6.49 -9.94 -6.68
C GLY A 35 5.83 -8.60 -6.33
N ALA A 36 5.40 -8.42 -5.08
CA ALA A 36 5.07 -7.11 -4.52
C ALA A 36 6.28 -6.62 -3.72
N LYS A 37 6.78 -5.43 -4.03
CA LYS A 37 7.97 -4.86 -3.39
C LYS A 37 7.68 -3.55 -2.70
N VAL A 38 8.11 -3.42 -1.45
CA VAL A 38 8.13 -2.16 -0.72
C VAL A 38 9.14 -1.21 -1.36
N ILE A 39 8.70 0.01 -1.67
CA ILE A 39 9.57 1.08 -2.15
C ILE A 39 10.22 1.74 -0.93
N LYS A 40 11.45 1.35 -0.60
CA LYS A 40 12.14 1.74 0.65
C LYS A 40 12.14 3.26 0.89
N ASN A 41 12.43 4.04 -0.14
CA ASN A 41 12.52 5.50 -0.04
C ASN A 41 11.16 6.20 0.08
N SER A 42 10.05 5.46 -0.02
CA SER A 42 8.71 5.99 0.18
C SER A 42 8.23 5.91 1.63
N ILE A 43 8.95 5.17 2.49
CA ILE A 43 8.57 5.01 3.89
C ILE A 43 8.75 6.35 4.60
N LYS A 44 7.66 6.85 5.19
CA LYS A 44 7.59 8.06 6.00
C LYS A 44 6.94 7.77 7.34
N ILE A 45 7.51 8.29 8.40
CA ILE A 45 7.02 8.11 9.76
C ILE A 45 6.71 9.48 10.36
N TYR A 46 5.52 9.59 10.94
CA TYR A 46 5.03 10.82 11.56
C TYR A 46 4.74 10.58 13.05
N ALA A 47 5.22 11.51 13.88
CA ALA A 47 4.97 11.54 15.32
C ALA A 47 3.50 11.95 15.61
N PRO A 48 3.05 11.87 16.88
CA PRO A 48 1.70 12.29 17.28
C PRO A 48 1.36 13.74 16.92
N ASP A 49 2.34 14.65 16.96
CA ASP A 49 2.21 16.05 16.57
C ASP A 49 2.20 16.28 15.05
N GLY A 50 2.30 15.23 14.24
CA GLY A 50 2.36 15.28 12.78
C GLY A 50 3.74 15.56 12.19
N SER A 51 4.78 15.75 13.00
CA SER A 51 6.15 15.98 12.51
C SER A 51 6.72 14.73 11.84
N ASP A 52 7.48 14.92 10.74
CA ASP A 52 8.21 13.84 10.05
C ASP A 52 9.43 13.42 10.88
N ILE A 53 9.38 12.25 11.48
CA ILE A 53 10.46 11.65 12.27
C ILE A 53 11.21 10.53 11.55
N THR A 54 11.02 10.39 10.24
CA THR A 54 11.59 9.29 9.44
C THR A 54 13.10 9.13 9.66
N ARG A 55 13.83 10.23 9.71
CA ARG A 55 15.29 10.23 9.92
C ARG A 55 15.73 9.91 11.34
N GLN A 56 14.82 9.95 12.31
CA GLN A 56 15.09 9.62 13.73
C GLN A 56 14.83 8.14 14.01
N CYS A 57 14.18 7.42 13.07
CA CYS A 57 13.83 6.02 13.22
C CYS A 57 14.85 5.11 12.55
N THR A 58 15.05 3.91 13.12
CA THR A 58 15.78 2.84 12.44
C THR A 58 14.82 2.07 11.54
N ILE A 59 15.11 2.05 10.23
CA ILE A 59 14.25 1.38 9.24
C ILE A 59 15.03 0.25 8.59
N THR A 60 14.62 -0.99 8.82
CA THR A 60 15.11 -2.18 8.14
C THR A 60 14.08 -2.64 7.11
N ALA A 61 14.39 -2.48 5.81
CA ALA A 61 13.47 -2.80 4.74
C ALA A 61 14.03 -3.86 3.78
N GLY A 62 13.30 -4.98 3.66
CA GLY A 62 13.49 -6.03 2.66
C GLY A 62 12.63 -5.77 1.40
N GLU A 63 12.41 -6.81 0.61
CA GLU A 63 11.56 -6.71 -0.60
C GLU A 63 10.08 -6.63 -0.26
N ASN A 64 9.60 -7.51 0.60
CA ASN A 64 8.17 -7.65 0.96
C ASN A 64 7.90 -7.41 2.44
N LYS A 65 8.86 -6.86 3.17
CA LYS A 65 8.77 -6.63 4.62
C LYS A 65 9.58 -5.39 4.99
N TYR A 66 9.11 -4.65 5.99
CA TYR A 66 9.95 -3.68 6.70
C TYR A 66 9.69 -3.71 8.21
N VAL A 67 10.64 -3.20 8.96
CA VAL A 67 10.57 -2.98 10.40
C VAL A 67 11.00 -1.53 10.66
N VAL A 68 10.23 -0.84 11.48
CA VAL A 68 10.52 0.51 11.96
C VAL A 68 10.65 0.47 13.48
N GLU A 69 11.83 0.77 13.99
CA GLU A 69 12.07 1.05 15.40
C GLU A 69 12.01 2.56 15.58
N THR A 70 10.97 3.04 16.25
CA THR A 70 10.70 4.49 16.30
C THR A 70 11.48 5.21 17.40
N GLY A 71 11.92 4.48 18.44
CA GLY A 71 12.50 5.06 19.66
C GLY A 71 11.52 5.99 20.40
N LYS A 72 10.23 5.95 20.08
CA LYS A 72 9.21 6.81 20.66
C LYS A 72 8.31 6.01 21.61
N ASN A 73 7.75 6.73 22.58
CA ASN A 73 6.69 6.26 23.45
C ASN A 73 5.37 6.91 23.01
N LEU A 74 4.26 6.25 23.31
CA LEU A 74 2.92 6.79 23.10
C LEU A 74 2.15 6.83 24.42
N SER A 75 1.63 8.00 24.75
CA SER A 75 0.65 8.20 25.81
C SER A 75 -0.76 7.89 25.31
N TYR A 76 -1.75 7.94 26.17
CA TYR A 76 -3.15 7.73 25.79
C TYR A 76 -3.58 8.64 24.63
N ASP A 77 -4.22 8.03 23.63
CA ASP A 77 -4.74 8.66 22.41
C ASP A 77 -3.68 9.23 21.45
N GLU A 78 -2.40 9.03 21.76
CA GLU A 78 -1.33 9.37 20.84
C GLU A 78 -1.14 8.30 19.76
N SER A 79 -0.74 8.72 18.57
CA SER A 79 -0.56 7.84 17.41
C SER A 79 0.72 8.11 16.65
N ILE A 80 1.36 7.04 16.19
CA ILE A 80 2.39 7.09 15.15
C ILE A 80 1.77 6.65 13.83
N LYS A 81 2.05 7.40 12.78
CA LYS A 81 1.60 7.11 11.41
C LYS A 81 2.79 6.72 10.53
N VAL A 82 2.62 5.65 9.77
CA VAL A 82 3.59 5.24 8.73
C VAL A 82 2.88 5.25 7.40
N SER A 83 3.44 5.93 6.40
CA SER A 83 3.00 5.85 5.00
C SER A 83 4.11 5.25 4.14
N TYR A 84 3.73 4.47 3.13
CA TYR A 84 4.69 3.86 2.22
C TYR A 84 4.01 3.36 0.94
N GLN A 85 4.81 3.04 -0.06
CA GLN A 85 4.35 2.57 -1.35
C GLN A 85 4.86 1.14 -1.64
N VAL A 86 4.04 0.38 -2.35
CA VAL A 86 4.33 -0.99 -2.80
C VAL A 86 4.17 -1.07 -4.31
N LYS A 87 5.20 -1.54 -5.00
CA LYS A 87 5.17 -1.81 -6.44
C LYS A 87 4.74 -3.26 -6.69
N LEU A 88 3.70 -3.45 -7.50
CA LEU A 88 3.26 -4.76 -7.98
C LEU A 88 4.04 -5.12 -9.24
N LYS A 89 5.13 -5.90 -9.11
CA LYS A 89 6.10 -6.10 -10.19
C LYS A 89 5.84 -7.31 -11.07
N GLU A 90 5.32 -8.40 -10.52
CA GLU A 90 5.31 -9.69 -11.20
C GLU A 90 3.94 -10.09 -11.73
N ALA A 91 3.93 -10.65 -12.93
CA ALA A 91 2.74 -11.22 -13.56
C ALA A 91 2.08 -12.33 -12.72
N SER A 92 2.86 -13.00 -11.86
CA SER A 92 2.37 -13.99 -10.90
C SER A 92 1.31 -13.44 -9.92
N LEU A 93 1.24 -12.12 -9.75
CA LEU A 93 0.23 -11.44 -8.93
C LEU A 93 -1.11 -11.27 -9.64
N SER A 94 -1.16 -11.42 -10.98
CA SER A 94 -2.38 -11.24 -11.77
C SER A 94 -3.51 -12.15 -11.31
N GLY A 95 -4.66 -11.59 -10.99
CA GLY A 95 -5.84 -12.30 -10.48
C GLY A 95 -5.70 -12.80 -9.04
N LYS A 96 -4.64 -12.42 -8.32
CA LYS A 96 -4.39 -12.84 -6.94
C LYS A 96 -4.85 -11.81 -5.93
N THR A 97 -4.94 -12.23 -4.67
CA THR A 97 -5.12 -11.34 -3.53
C THR A 97 -3.78 -11.19 -2.81
N LEU A 98 -3.33 -9.95 -2.65
CA LEU A 98 -2.19 -9.60 -1.82
C LEU A 98 -2.70 -9.35 -0.40
N LYS A 99 -2.18 -10.11 0.57
CA LYS A 99 -2.42 -9.88 1.98
C LYS A 99 -1.26 -9.06 2.53
N ASN A 100 -1.57 -7.98 3.21
CA ASN A 100 -0.62 -7.22 4.01
C ASN A 100 -0.93 -7.44 5.49
N THR A 101 0.08 -7.69 6.29
CA THR A 101 -0.05 -7.85 7.75
C THR A 101 0.90 -6.87 8.42
N ALA A 102 0.33 -5.95 9.17
CA ALA A 102 1.10 -5.05 9.99
C ALA A 102 0.96 -5.42 11.47
N THR A 103 2.04 -5.25 12.23
CA THR A 103 2.11 -5.58 13.66
C THR A 103 2.75 -4.42 14.41
N GLY A 104 2.04 -3.91 15.40
CA GLY A 104 2.55 -2.96 16.38
C GLY A 104 3.04 -3.69 17.62
N LYS A 105 4.19 -3.27 18.14
CA LYS A 105 4.83 -3.80 19.34
C LYS A 105 5.25 -2.66 20.25
N ALA A 106 5.26 -2.92 21.55
CA ALA A 106 5.86 -2.06 22.58
C ALA A 106 6.43 -2.93 23.69
N ASP A 107 7.27 -2.35 24.56
CA ASP A 107 7.83 -3.07 25.69
C ASP A 107 6.72 -3.58 26.62
N PHE A 108 6.87 -4.82 27.07
CA PHE A 108 5.94 -5.48 28.00
C PHE A 108 4.48 -5.52 27.54
N VAL A 109 4.21 -5.27 26.26
CA VAL A 109 2.87 -5.29 25.68
C VAL A 109 2.75 -6.42 24.67
N LYS A 110 1.60 -7.12 24.71
CA LYS A 110 1.31 -8.13 23.71
C LYS A 110 1.21 -7.48 22.32
N PRO A 111 1.91 -8.00 21.29
CA PRO A 111 1.82 -7.46 19.95
C PRO A 111 0.38 -7.48 19.41
N VAL A 112 0.02 -6.43 18.67
CA VAL A 112 -1.27 -6.34 17.99
C VAL A 112 -1.04 -6.31 16.49
N SER A 113 -1.90 -6.99 15.73
CA SER A 113 -1.77 -7.06 14.28
C SER A 113 -3.10 -6.76 13.60
N ALA A 114 -3.00 -6.19 12.41
CA ALA A 114 -4.13 -6.10 11.49
C ALA A 114 -3.73 -6.54 10.08
N VAL A 115 -4.74 -6.87 9.30
CA VAL A 115 -4.58 -7.48 7.99
C VAL A 115 -5.39 -6.70 6.96
N ARG A 116 -4.77 -6.48 5.81
CA ARG A 116 -5.45 -5.96 4.62
C ARG A 116 -5.32 -6.90 3.44
N LEU A 117 -6.38 -6.95 2.65
CA LEU A 117 -6.43 -7.71 1.43
C LEU A 117 -6.63 -6.77 0.24
N VAL A 118 -5.73 -6.84 -0.72
CA VAL A 118 -5.82 -6.09 -1.98
C VAL A 118 -5.99 -7.07 -3.12
N LYS A 119 -7.10 -6.96 -3.86
CA LYS A 119 -7.35 -7.76 -5.06
C LYS A 119 -6.62 -7.15 -6.25
N ILE A 120 -5.83 -7.96 -6.94
CA ILE A 120 -5.12 -7.60 -8.15
C ILE A 120 -5.92 -8.13 -9.33
N LYS A 121 -6.31 -7.26 -10.26
CA LYS A 121 -7.10 -7.61 -11.44
C LYS A 121 -6.35 -8.64 -12.29
N LYS A 122 -7.08 -9.58 -12.87
CA LYS A 122 -6.53 -10.51 -13.84
C LYS A 122 -6.24 -9.76 -15.15
N GLU A 123 -5.04 -9.92 -15.68
CA GLU A 123 -4.72 -9.41 -17.00
C GLU A 123 -5.45 -10.24 -18.05
N SER A 124 -6.23 -9.58 -18.88
CA SER A 124 -6.78 -10.21 -20.10
C SER A 124 -5.65 -10.29 -21.11
N LYS A 125 -5.24 -11.48 -21.51
CA LYS A 125 -4.41 -11.64 -22.71
C LYS A 125 -5.23 -11.15 -23.90
N SER A 126 -4.90 -9.99 -24.43
CA SER A 126 -5.37 -9.59 -25.75
C SER A 126 -4.70 -10.54 -26.76
N THR A 127 -5.45 -11.52 -27.23
CA THR A 127 -5.03 -12.36 -28.36
C THR A 127 -5.13 -11.46 -29.58
N VAL A 128 -4.02 -10.87 -29.99
CA VAL A 128 -3.92 -10.30 -31.33
C VAL A 128 -3.96 -11.49 -32.28
N THR A 129 -5.14 -11.77 -32.79
CA THR A 129 -5.30 -12.70 -33.91
C THR A 129 -4.76 -11.97 -35.14
N THR A 130 -3.52 -12.26 -35.50
CA THR A 130 -2.97 -11.89 -36.79
C THR A 130 -3.70 -12.77 -37.82
N GLY A 131 -4.82 -12.30 -38.27
CA GLY A 131 -5.52 -12.86 -39.42
C GLY A 131 -4.80 -12.44 -40.70
N ASN A 132 -3.88 -13.27 -41.16
CA ASN A 132 -3.49 -13.22 -42.57
C ASN A 132 -4.72 -13.54 -43.41
N LYS A 133 -5.26 -12.55 -44.11
CA LYS A 133 -6.03 -12.75 -45.34
C LYS A 133 -5.37 -11.93 -46.39
N ALA A 134 -4.76 -12.68 -47.32
CA ALA A 134 -4.39 -12.18 -48.64
C ALA A 134 -5.64 -11.98 -49.47
N ASP A 135 -5.59 -10.91 -50.27
CA ASP A 135 -6.08 -10.74 -51.62
C ASP A 135 -7.59 -10.71 -51.88
N GLN A 136 -8.13 -9.63 -52.36
CA GLN A 136 -8.48 -9.29 -53.73
C GLN A 136 -9.26 -7.98 -53.82
N SER A 137 -8.81 -7.22 -54.81
CA SER A 137 -9.34 -6.03 -55.43
C SER A 137 -10.87 -5.88 -55.51
N ASN A 138 -11.42 -4.69 -55.27
CA ASN A 138 -12.02 -3.90 -56.36
C ASN A 138 -12.47 -2.51 -55.89
N THR A 139 -12.26 -1.58 -56.79
CA THR A 139 -12.68 -0.18 -56.92
C THR A 139 -14.10 0.15 -56.46
N SER A 140 -14.32 1.27 -55.75
CA SER A 140 -14.93 2.52 -56.23
C SER A 140 -15.41 3.46 -55.12
N GLU A 141 -15.06 4.74 -55.36
CA GLU A 141 -15.78 5.98 -55.12
C GLU A 141 -16.16 6.49 -53.72
N TYR A 142 -15.49 7.59 -53.45
CA TYR A 142 -15.91 8.89 -52.90
C TYR A 142 -17.22 8.99 -52.12
N LYS A 143 -17.10 9.39 -50.87
CA LYS A 143 -17.79 10.60 -50.38
C LYS A 143 -17.10 11.15 -49.13
N ARG A 144 -16.61 12.39 -49.23
CA ARG A 144 -16.21 13.25 -48.11
C ARG A 144 -17.45 13.68 -47.32
N SER A 145 -17.32 13.68 -46.02
CA SER A 145 -17.99 14.65 -45.15
C SER A 145 -17.14 14.94 -43.91
N PRO A 146 -17.12 16.18 -43.45
CA PRO A 146 -16.10 16.66 -42.54
C PRO A 146 -16.55 16.63 -41.08
N GLY A 147 -15.56 16.36 -40.24
CA GLY A 147 -15.46 17.04 -38.94
C GLY A 147 -16.35 16.58 -37.81
N THR A 148 -15.73 15.87 -36.92
CA THR A 148 -15.83 16.20 -35.47
C THR A 148 -14.51 15.83 -34.82
N ARG A 149 -13.88 16.83 -34.23
CA ARG A 149 -12.70 16.67 -33.41
C ARG A 149 -13.15 15.97 -32.10
N ASP A 150 -12.84 14.72 -31.97
CA ASP A 150 -12.95 14.07 -30.68
C ASP A 150 -11.85 14.59 -29.76
N ALA A 151 -12.32 15.21 -28.70
CA ALA A 151 -11.49 15.70 -27.61
C ALA A 151 -10.71 14.54 -27.03
N ALA A 152 -9.40 14.75 -26.91
CA ALA A 152 -8.51 13.86 -26.17
C ALA A 152 -9.09 13.60 -24.78
N SER A 153 -9.50 12.38 -24.53
CA SER A 153 -9.85 11.92 -23.19
C SER A 153 -8.57 11.91 -22.36
N THR A 154 -8.44 12.89 -21.49
CA THR A 154 -7.46 12.84 -20.40
C THR A 154 -7.67 11.55 -19.61
N PRO A 155 -6.60 10.79 -19.29
CA PRO A 155 -6.73 9.66 -18.39
C PRO A 155 -7.28 10.17 -17.06
N LYS A 156 -8.44 9.69 -16.64
CA LYS A 156 -8.90 9.86 -15.28
C LYS A 156 -7.87 9.21 -14.37
N THR A 157 -7.09 10.02 -13.68
CA THR A 157 -6.35 9.60 -12.49
C THR A 157 -7.37 9.02 -11.53
N GLY A 158 -7.19 7.71 -11.25
CA GLY A 158 -8.10 6.96 -10.41
C GLY A 158 -8.25 7.62 -9.04
N ASP A 159 -9.45 7.50 -8.50
CA ASP A 159 -9.81 7.88 -7.15
C ASP A 159 -8.73 7.44 -6.19
N SER A 160 -8.14 8.40 -5.48
CA SER A 160 -7.27 8.16 -4.35
C SER A 160 -8.13 7.58 -3.23
N PHE A 161 -8.22 6.27 -3.15
CA PHE A 161 -8.74 5.63 -1.96
C PHE A 161 -7.74 5.86 -0.83
N ASP A 162 -8.10 6.76 0.06
CA ASP A 162 -7.41 7.00 1.33
C ASP A 162 -7.61 5.75 2.21
N GLU A 163 -6.81 4.71 1.97
CA GLU A 163 -6.88 3.47 2.73
C GLU A 163 -6.12 3.63 4.05
N LYS A 164 -6.77 4.26 5.02
CA LYS A 164 -6.25 4.42 6.38
C LYS A 164 -6.42 3.13 7.18
N TRP A 165 -5.32 2.69 7.80
CA TRP A 165 -5.33 1.56 8.70
C TRP A 165 -5.14 2.05 10.13
N ILE A 166 -6.11 1.79 10.97
CA ILE A 166 -6.05 2.17 12.38
C ILE A 166 -5.79 0.92 13.20
N PHE A 167 -4.66 0.89 13.90
CA PHE A 167 -4.34 -0.14 14.88
C PHE A 167 -4.46 0.46 16.28
N ALA A 168 -5.20 -0.21 17.14
CA ALA A 168 -5.19 0.10 18.56
C ALA A 168 -4.15 -0.79 19.26
N LEU A 169 -3.10 -0.21 19.79
CA LEU A 169 -2.15 -0.91 20.66
C LEU A 169 -2.69 -0.89 22.07
N LEU A 170 -3.09 -2.06 22.58
CA LEU A 170 -3.55 -2.22 23.96
C LEU A 170 -2.31 -2.44 24.87
N ALA A 171 -1.88 -1.41 25.59
CA ALA A 171 -0.88 -1.58 26.65
C ALA A 171 -1.57 -2.22 27.86
N ALA A 172 -1.26 -3.46 28.19
CA ALA A 172 -1.67 -4.05 29.46
C ALA A 172 -0.83 -3.43 30.58
N SER A 173 -1.46 -2.73 31.50
CA SER A 173 -0.86 -2.41 32.79
C SER A 173 -0.69 -3.74 33.56
N LEU A 174 0.55 -4.20 33.70
CA LEU A 174 0.84 -5.20 34.72
C LEU A 174 0.76 -4.47 36.05
N GLY A 175 -0.38 -4.63 36.73
CA GLY A 175 -0.49 -4.33 38.15
C GLY A 175 0.53 -5.19 38.90
N GLY A 176 1.63 -4.58 39.32
CA GLY A 176 2.53 -5.19 40.30
C GLY A 176 1.84 -5.24 41.62
N SER A 177 1.69 -6.42 42.19
CA SER A 177 1.47 -6.65 43.61
C SER A 177 2.81 -6.67 44.30
#